data_ab90c1e2a9cca249441783f20bbada0d
#
_entry.id   ab90c1e2a9cca249441783f20bbada0d
#
_cell.length_a   1.000
_cell.length_b   1.000
_cell.length_c   1.000
_cell.angle_alpha   90.00
_cell.angle_beta   90.00
_cell.angle_gamma   90.00
#
_symmetry.space_group_name_H-M   'P 1'
#
loop_
_entity.id
_entity.type
_entity.pdbx_description
1 polymer ?
#
loop_
_entity_poly.entity_id
_entity_poly.type
_entity_poly.pdbx_seq_one_letter_code
_entity_poly.pdbx_strand_id
1 'polypeptide(L)'
;MAELLLELYSEEVPPQLQIAARSQIKHFIENTFKEENVKYKELRVFSSPTRLTLFIKDLAEKIKTEAKEIKGPNVGSPHQVIQGFLQAKNVSEKDLIEKETDKGKFYFIKTQSQSILVEDLLIKIIPKAIGSINWKKSMKWSDHNLIWGRPLRAIFAKYNNKK
;
A
#
# COMPACT_ATOMS: atom_id res chain seq x y z
N MET A 1 -12.19 11.27 9.94
CA MET A 1 -11.06 10.41 10.34
C MET A 1 -11.60 9.03 10.67
N ALA A 2 -10.92 8.01 10.23
CA ALA A 2 -11.36 6.63 10.25
C ALA A 2 -10.61 5.80 11.31
N GLU A 3 -11.14 4.64 11.66
CA GLU A 3 -10.46 3.63 12.47
C GLU A 3 -10.38 2.32 11.68
N LEU A 4 -9.23 1.64 11.79
CA LEU A 4 -9.05 0.30 11.24
C LEU A 4 -8.76 -0.67 12.38
N LEU A 5 -9.52 -1.76 12.43
CA LEU A 5 -9.24 -2.94 13.24
C LEU A 5 -9.06 -4.13 12.29
N LEU A 6 -7.88 -4.75 12.34
CA LEU A 6 -7.59 -6.01 11.65
C LEU A 6 -7.25 -7.06 12.71
N GLU A 7 -7.95 -8.16 12.71
CA GLU A 7 -7.71 -9.28 13.60
C GLU A 7 -7.50 -10.56 12.81
N LEU A 8 -6.38 -11.22 13.07
CA LEU A 8 -5.98 -12.48 12.45
C LEU A 8 -6.07 -13.57 13.52
N TYR A 9 -7.05 -14.45 13.39
CA TYR A 9 -7.29 -15.56 14.32
C TYR A 9 -6.66 -16.84 13.80
N SER A 10 -5.78 -17.43 14.59
CA SER A 10 -5.06 -18.66 14.25
C SER A 10 -5.08 -19.67 15.39
N GLU A 11 -4.52 -20.84 15.17
CA GLU A 11 -4.14 -21.75 16.25
C GLU A 11 -3.00 -21.15 17.06
N GLU A 12 -2.68 -21.75 18.21
CA GLU A 12 -1.73 -21.19 19.17
C GLU A 12 -0.35 -20.96 18.57
N VAL A 13 0.05 -19.70 18.50
CA VAL A 13 1.34 -19.23 18.03
C VAL A 13 2.28 -19.09 19.22
N PRO A 14 3.48 -19.71 19.20
CA PRO A 14 4.46 -19.56 20.25
C PRO A 14 4.85 -18.09 20.51
N PRO A 15 5.15 -17.68 21.76
CA PRO A 15 5.41 -16.29 22.13
C PRO A 15 6.51 -15.61 21.29
N GLN A 16 7.59 -16.32 20.99
CA GLN A 16 8.69 -15.79 20.19
C GLN A 16 8.26 -15.43 18.76
N LEU A 17 7.37 -16.22 18.16
CA LEU A 17 6.82 -15.95 16.83
C LEU A 17 5.83 -14.79 16.87
N GLN A 18 5.08 -14.62 17.95
CA GLN A 18 4.16 -13.50 18.14
C GLN A 18 4.91 -12.16 18.15
N ILE A 19 6.04 -12.09 18.87
CA ILE A 19 6.86 -10.86 18.95
C ILE A 19 7.35 -10.47 17.56
N ALA A 20 7.90 -11.44 16.81
CA ALA A 20 8.40 -11.21 15.46
C ALA A 20 7.26 -10.76 14.50
N ALA A 21 6.10 -11.41 14.56
CA ALA A 21 4.95 -11.08 13.73
C ALA A 21 4.42 -9.67 14.00
N ARG A 22 4.30 -9.26 15.28
CA ARG A 22 3.91 -7.89 15.63
C ARG A 22 4.84 -6.85 15.04
N SER A 23 6.15 -7.05 15.16
CA SER A 23 7.15 -6.12 14.64
C SER A 23 7.08 -6.02 13.11
N GLN A 24 6.98 -7.16 12.43
CA GLN A 24 6.97 -7.20 10.97
C GLN A 24 5.72 -6.54 10.37
N ILE A 25 4.53 -6.89 10.86
CA ILE A 25 3.28 -6.29 10.34
C ILE A 25 3.22 -4.79 10.62
N LYS A 26 3.67 -4.37 11.81
CA LYS A 26 3.77 -2.96 12.17
C LYS A 26 4.67 -2.22 11.17
N HIS A 27 5.88 -2.69 10.99
CA HIS A 27 6.87 -2.07 10.11
C HIS A 27 6.40 -2.03 8.65
N PHE A 28 5.77 -3.10 8.17
CA PHE A 28 5.21 -3.14 6.82
C PHE A 28 4.16 -2.04 6.62
N ILE A 29 3.20 -1.92 7.53
CA ILE A 29 2.13 -0.91 7.42
C ILE A 29 2.69 0.50 7.56
N GLU A 30 3.59 0.75 8.51
CA GLU A 30 4.21 2.06 8.71
C GLU A 30 4.98 2.53 7.47
N ASN A 31 5.78 1.63 6.85
CA ASN A 31 6.51 1.93 5.63
C ASN A 31 5.56 2.20 4.46
N THR A 32 4.57 1.34 4.25
CA THR A 32 3.61 1.52 3.18
C THR A 32 2.82 2.83 3.34
N PHE A 33 2.40 3.15 4.55
CA PHE A 33 1.69 4.40 4.81
C PHE A 33 2.58 5.63 4.60
N LYS A 34 3.87 5.52 4.92
CA LYS A 34 4.84 6.58 4.63
C LYS A 34 5.04 6.78 3.12
N GLU A 35 5.19 5.70 2.37
CA GLU A 35 5.34 5.74 0.90
C GLU A 35 4.10 6.31 0.21
N GLU A 36 2.91 5.93 0.65
CA GLU A 36 1.62 6.37 0.10
C GLU A 36 1.12 7.68 0.72
N ASN A 37 1.90 8.30 1.62
CA ASN A 37 1.56 9.56 2.29
C ASN A 37 0.25 9.52 3.08
N VAL A 38 -0.07 8.36 3.68
CA VAL A 38 -1.24 8.14 4.53
C VAL A 38 -1.00 8.68 5.92
N LYS A 39 -1.83 9.59 6.38
CA LYS A 39 -1.76 10.16 7.73
C LYS A 39 -2.61 9.36 8.71
N TYR A 40 -2.08 9.10 9.89
CA TYR A 40 -2.78 8.48 11.02
C TYR A 40 -2.20 9.03 12.33
N LYS A 41 -2.93 8.89 13.42
CA LYS A 41 -2.49 9.36 14.74
C LYS A 41 -1.76 8.27 15.52
N GLU A 42 -2.30 7.07 15.51
CA GLU A 42 -1.77 5.97 16.31
C GLU A 42 -1.91 4.65 15.57
N LEU A 43 -0.86 3.82 15.66
CA LEU A 43 -0.85 2.46 15.16
C LEU A 43 -0.33 1.54 16.27
N ARG A 44 -1.16 0.59 16.68
CA ARG A 44 -0.84 -0.42 17.69
C ARG A 44 -0.99 -1.82 17.13
N VAL A 45 -0.10 -2.70 17.56
CA VAL A 45 -0.19 -4.12 17.25
C VAL A 45 -0.14 -4.93 18.53
N PHE A 46 -1.11 -5.77 18.72
CA PHE A 46 -1.24 -6.66 19.86
C PHE A 46 -1.18 -8.11 19.42
N SER A 47 -0.83 -9.01 20.32
CA SER A 47 -0.94 -10.45 20.09
C SER A 47 -1.31 -11.18 21.35
N SER A 48 -2.01 -12.28 21.16
CA SER A 48 -2.24 -13.36 22.12
C SER A 48 -1.82 -14.67 21.47
N PRO A 49 -1.85 -15.81 22.16
CA PRO A 49 -1.51 -17.09 21.53
C PRO A 49 -2.29 -17.37 20.25
N THR A 50 -3.56 -16.95 20.18
CA THR A 50 -4.43 -17.24 19.03
C THR A 50 -4.76 -16.04 18.16
N ARG A 51 -4.27 -14.84 18.48
CA ARG A 51 -4.65 -13.62 17.75
C ARG A 51 -3.48 -12.68 17.52
N LEU A 52 -3.43 -12.10 16.31
CA LEU A 52 -2.61 -10.95 15.98
C LEU A 52 -3.56 -9.83 15.56
N THR A 53 -3.51 -8.70 16.28
CA THR A 53 -4.45 -7.59 16.10
C THR A 53 -3.70 -6.32 15.78
N LEU A 54 -4.06 -5.67 14.66
CA LEU A 54 -3.61 -4.34 14.27
C LEU A 54 -4.76 -3.35 14.48
N PHE A 55 -4.49 -2.28 15.19
CA PHE A 55 -5.43 -1.18 15.40
C PHE A 55 -4.80 0.14 14.96
N ILE A 56 -5.52 0.89 14.14
CA ILE A 56 -5.09 2.22 13.67
C ILE A 56 -6.18 3.23 13.99
N LYS A 57 -5.80 4.30 14.67
CA LYS A 57 -6.70 5.38 15.09
C LYS A 57 -6.45 6.63 14.28
N ASP A 58 -7.53 7.39 14.03
CA ASP A 58 -7.52 8.66 13.31
C ASP A 58 -6.82 8.55 11.95
N LEU A 59 -7.16 7.51 11.21
CA LEU A 59 -6.68 7.24 9.85
C LEU A 59 -7.33 8.21 8.86
N ALA A 60 -6.54 8.80 7.96
CA ALA A 60 -7.05 9.63 6.88
C ALA A 60 -7.97 8.83 5.95
N GLU A 61 -9.10 9.39 5.57
CA GLU A 61 -10.06 8.72 4.66
C GLU A 61 -9.66 8.85 3.19
N LYS A 62 -8.91 9.91 2.88
CA LYS A 62 -8.48 10.22 1.51
C LYS A 62 -7.00 10.61 1.50
N ILE A 63 -6.30 10.17 0.49
CA ILE A 63 -4.95 10.60 0.18
C ILE A 63 -5.04 11.56 -1.00
N LYS A 64 -4.46 12.75 -0.85
CA LYS A 64 -4.24 13.65 -1.97
C LYS A 64 -2.89 13.31 -2.59
N THR A 65 -2.89 12.73 -3.77
CA THR A 65 -1.67 12.61 -4.56
C THR A 65 -1.38 13.99 -5.12
N GLU A 66 -0.24 14.57 -4.74
CA GLU A 66 0.19 15.84 -5.32
C GLU A 66 0.40 15.67 -6.83
N ALA A 67 0.07 16.72 -7.57
CA ALA A 67 0.34 16.76 -8.98
C ALA A 67 1.85 16.66 -9.20
N LYS A 68 2.32 15.53 -9.72
CA LYS A 68 3.73 15.33 -10.07
C LYS A 68 3.93 15.67 -11.52
N GLU A 69 5.00 16.43 -11.79
CA GLU A 69 5.47 16.63 -13.15
C GLU A 69 6.32 15.42 -13.57
N ILE A 70 5.85 14.71 -14.58
CA ILE A 70 6.58 13.58 -15.15
C ILE A 70 7.33 14.08 -16.37
N LYS A 71 8.65 13.93 -16.36
CA LYS A 71 9.49 14.24 -17.51
C LYS A 71 9.26 13.20 -18.62
N GLY A 72 8.95 13.69 -19.79
CA GLY A 72 8.77 12.92 -21.01
C GLY A 72 9.97 12.97 -21.95
N PRO A 73 9.75 12.57 -23.22
CA PRO A 73 10.78 12.63 -24.25
C PRO A 73 11.17 14.06 -24.60
N ASN A 74 12.29 14.22 -25.33
CA ASN A 74 12.79 15.51 -25.81
C ASN A 74 11.81 16.08 -26.85
N VAL A 75 11.68 17.42 -26.88
CA VAL A 75 10.99 18.13 -27.94
C VAL A 75 11.79 17.92 -29.24
N GLY A 76 11.15 17.27 -30.23
CA GLY A 76 11.82 16.84 -31.46
C GLY A 76 12.07 15.33 -31.55
N SER A 77 11.69 14.56 -30.53
CA SER A 77 11.69 13.10 -30.63
C SER A 77 10.68 12.62 -31.70
N PRO A 78 10.93 11.46 -32.36
CA PRO A 78 10.00 10.90 -33.34
C PRO A 78 8.59 10.74 -32.74
N HIS A 79 7.57 10.98 -33.56
CA HIS A 79 6.15 10.94 -33.15
C HIS A 79 5.74 9.62 -32.46
N GLN A 80 6.34 8.49 -32.86
CA GLN A 80 6.11 7.18 -32.24
C GLN A 80 6.55 7.15 -30.79
N VAL A 81 7.65 7.83 -30.43
CA VAL A 81 8.15 7.90 -29.04
C VAL A 81 7.20 8.73 -28.17
N ILE A 82 6.71 9.83 -28.71
CA ILE A 82 5.74 10.70 -28.03
C ILE A 82 4.42 9.97 -27.84
N GLN A 83 3.91 9.29 -28.86
CA GLN A 83 2.68 8.49 -28.75
C GLN A 83 2.82 7.33 -27.75
N GLY A 84 3.95 6.62 -27.76
CA GLY A 84 4.22 5.55 -26.78
C GLY A 84 4.22 6.09 -25.35
N PHE A 85 4.78 7.26 -25.13
CA PHE A 85 4.79 7.92 -23.81
C PHE A 85 3.37 8.34 -23.37
N LEU A 86 2.58 8.92 -24.27
CA LEU A 86 1.19 9.31 -24.03
C LEU A 86 0.29 8.10 -23.69
N GLN A 87 0.42 7.02 -24.45
CA GLN A 87 -0.31 5.78 -24.20
C GLN A 87 0.08 5.13 -22.87
N ALA A 88 1.38 5.07 -22.55
CA ALA A 88 1.87 4.51 -21.30
C ALA A 88 1.39 5.29 -20.07
N LYS A 89 1.06 6.58 -20.22
CA LYS A 89 0.58 7.47 -19.14
C LYS A 89 -0.90 7.79 -19.23
N ASN A 90 -1.59 7.29 -20.25
CA ASN A 90 -3.02 7.47 -20.49
C ASN A 90 -3.43 8.96 -20.50
N VAL A 91 -2.65 9.79 -21.21
CA VAL A 91 -2.84 11.25 -21.32
C VAL A 91 -2.87 11.66 -22.79
N SER A 92 -3.48 12.80 -23.09
CA SER A 92 -3.57 13.34 -24.44
C SER A 92 -2.43 14.33 -24.76
N GLU A 93 -2.17 14.57 -26.04
CA GLU A 93 -1.16 15.55 -26.48
C GLU A 93 -1.39 16.95 -25.92
N LYS A 94 -2.63 17.29 -25.62
CA LYS A 94 -3.01 18.59 -25.06
C LYS A 94 -2.50 18.81 -23.63
N ASP A 95 -2.14 17.75 -22.95
CA ASP A 95 -1.64 17.77 -21.57
C ASP A 95 -0.11 17.87 -21.49
N LEU A 96 0.55 17.93 -22.66
CA LEU A 96 2.00 18.11 -22.76
C LEU A 96 2.37 19.58 -22.53
N ILE A 97 3.30 19.81 -21.62
CA ILE A 97 3.89 21.12 -21.34
C ILE A 97 5.36 21.05 -21.75
N GLU A 98 5.78 21.96 -22.60
CA GLU A 98 7.20 22.10 -22.96
C GLU A 98 7.92 22.87 -21.84
N LYS A 99 9.01 22.32 -21.34
CA LYS A 99 9.91 23.02 -20.42
C LYS A 99 11.36 22.90 -20.89
N GLU A 100 12.05 24.01 -20.77
CA GLU A 100 13.49 24.09 -21.02
C GLU A 100 14.23 23.67 -19.74
N THR A 101 15.14 22.74 -19.87
CA THR A 101 16.01 22.26 -18.80
C THR A 101 17.46 22.38 -19.22
N ASP A 102 18.40 22.31 -18.29
CA ASP A 102 19.86 22.39 -18.58
C ASP A 102 20.33 21.37 -19.63
N LYS A 103 19.53 20.36 -19.96
CA LYS A 103 19.80 19.28 -20.92
C LYS A 103 18.96 19.39 -22.19
N GLY A 104 18.28 20.53 -22.44
CA GLY A 104 17.44 20.78 -23.61
C GLY A 104 15.94 20.88 -23.27
N LYS A 105 15.14 21.00 -24.34
CA LYS A 105 13.67 21.10 -24.23
C LYS A 105 13.03 19.71 -24.13
N PHE A 106 12.23 19.49 -23.07
CA PHE A 106 11.54 18.24 -22.84
C PHE A 106 10.04 18.46 -22.66
N TYR A 107 9.27 17.45 -23.05
CA TYR A 107 7.86 17.41 -22.71
C TYR A 107 7.69 17.01 -21.25
N PHE A 108 6.77 17.65 -20.57
CA PHE A 108 6.35 17.33 -19.20
C PHE A 108 4.85 17.13 -19.18
N ILE A 109 4.40 16.16 -18.40
CA ILE A 109 2.99 15.96 -18.10
C ILE A 109 2.76 16.34 -16.64
N LYS A 110 1.78 17.21 -16.41
CA LYS A 110 1.33 17.50 -15.06
C LYS A 110 0.20 16.53 -14.72
N THR A 111 0.49 15.52 -13.91
CA THR A 111 -0.55 14.63 -13.38
C THR A 111 -1.50 15.46 -12.53
N GLN A 112 -2.81 15.29 -12.75
CA GLN A 112 -3.79 15.95 -11.91
C GLN A 112 -3.71 15.35 -10.49
N SER A 113 -3.90 16.19 -9.47
CA SER A 113 -4.04 15.70 -8.11
C SER A 113 -5.28 14.81 -8.03
N GLN A 114 -5.07 13.53 -7.83
CA GLN A 114 -6.17 12.58 -7.62
C GLN A 114 -6.33 12.33 -6.12
N SER A 115 -7.59 12.28 -5.70
CA SER A 115 -7.92 11.87 -4.34
C SER A 115 -8.26 10.39 -4.36
N ILE A 116 -7.40 9.57 -3.75
CA ILE A 116 -7.59 8.12 -3.61
C ILE A 116 -8.21 7.86 -2.24
N LEU A 117 -9.22 6.99 -2.19
CA LEU A 117 -9.79 6.54 -0.92
C LEU A 117 -8.79 5.60 -0.23
N VAL A 118 -8.56 5.82 1.06
CA VAL A 118 -7.69 4.94 1.86
C VAL A 118 -8.29 3.53 1.96
N GLU A 119 -9.62 3.40 1.89
CA GLU A 119 -10.31 2.10 1.82
C GLU A 119 -9.80 1.25 0.65
N ASP A 120 -9.70 1.83 -0.57
CA ASP A 120 -9.20 1.13 -1.76
C ASP A 120 -7.73 0.73 -1.64
N LEU A 121 -6.96 1.53 -0.93
CA LEU A 121 -5.58 1.21 -0.61
C LEU A 121 -5.52 0.06 0.40
N LEU A 122 -6.32 0.08 1.46
CA LEU A 122 -6.36 -0.96 2.49
C LEU A 122 -6.71 -2.33 1.91
N ILE A 123 -7.65 -2.40 0.98
CA ILE A 123 -8.01 -3.65 0.26
C ILE A 123 -6.77 -4.26 -0.41
N LYS A 124 -5.87 -3.44 -0.93
CA LYS A 124 -4.66 -3.91 -1.62
C LYS A 124 -3.52 -4.25 -0.66
N ILE A 125 -3.35 -3.49 0.43
CA ILE A 125 -2.20 -3.64 1.32
C ILE A 125 -2.41 -4.68 2.40
N ILE A 126 -3.64 -4.88 2.92
CA ILE A 126 -3.91 -5.86 3.98
C ILE A 126 -3.49 -7.29 3.56
N PRO A 127 -3.86 -7.82 2.40
CA PRO A 127 -3.39 -9.13 1.95
C PRO A 127 -1.87 -9.21 1.83
N LYS A 128 -1.23 -8.14 1.35
CA LYS A 128 0.24 -8.07 1.26
C LYS A 128 0.89 -8.04 2.64
N ALA A 129 0.32 -7.29 3.59
CA ALA A 129 0.81 -7.23 4.96
C ALA A 129 0.75 -8.61 5.63
N ILE A 130 -0.37 -9.34 5.45
CA ILE A 130 -0.53 -10.70 5.95
C ILE A 130 0.52 -11.63 5.33
N GLY A 131 0.69 -11.58 4.00
CA GLY A 131 1.66 -12.41 3.27
C GLY A 131 3.12 -12.03 3.51
N SER A 132 3.42 -10.83 4.01
CA SER A 132 4.79 -10.35 4.26
C SER A 132 5.41 -10.86 5.55
N ILE A 133 4.62 -11.44 6.46
CA ILE A 133 5.13 -11.94 7.72
C ILE A 133 5.99 -13.18 7.47
N ASN A 134 7.30 -13.05 7.74
CA ASN A 134 8.24 -14.16 7.63
C ASN A 134 8.29 -14.93 8.96
N TRP A 135 7.78 -16.14 8.95
CA TRP A 135 7.74 -17.03 10.11
C TRP A 135 8.98 -17.91 10.14
N LYS A 136 9.76 -17.87 11.23
CA LYS A 136 10.91 -18.79 11.42
C LYS A 136 10.51 -20.26 11.37
N LYS A 137 9.32 -20.58 11.85
CA LYS A 137 8.67 -21.89 11.69
C LYS A 137 7.27 -21.63 11.12
N SER A 138 7.02 -22.20 9.99
CA SER A 138 5.78 -21.98 9.24
C SER A 138 5.30 -23.30 8.66
N MET A 139 4.03 -23.30 8.32
CA MET A 139 3.41 -24.39 7.61
C MET A 139 2.54 -23.87 6.49
N LYS A 140 2.45 -24.66 5.45
CA LYS A 140 1.46 -24.53 4.40
C LYS A 140 0.42 -25.60 4.66
N TRP A 141 -0.84 -25.24 4.64
CA TRP A 141 -1.94 -26.16 4.94
C TRP A 141 -3.07 -25.98 3.94
N SER A 142 -3.77 -27.09 3.65
CA SER A 142 -4.74 -27.16 2.57
C SER A 142 -4.14 -26.74 1.22
N ASP A 143 -4.96 -26.36 0.26
CA ASP A 143 -4.58 -25.95 -1.10
C ASP A 143 -4.18 -24.46 -1.19
N HIS A 144 -4.04 -23.78 -0.05
CA HIS A 144 -3.72 -22.36 -0.01
C HIS A 144 -2.21 -22.11 -0.13
N ASN A 145 -1.86 -21.01 -0.79
CA ASN A 145 -0.48 -20.56 -0.93
C ASN A 145 0.02 -19.75 0.30
N LEU A 146 -0.87 -19.41 1.23
CA LEU A 146 -0.50 -18.67 2.42
C LEU A 146 0.37 -19.54 3.33
N ILE A 147 1.54 -19.02 3.68
CA ILE A 147 2.45 -19.61 4.67
C ILE A 147 2.24 -18.87 6.00
N TRP A 148 1.87 -19.59 7.05
CA TRP A 148 1.60 -19.02 8.36
C TRP A 148 2.27 -19.82 9.48
N GLY A 149 2.53 -19.18 10.62
CA GLY A 149 3.19 -19.82 11.76
C GLY A 149 2.38 -20.97 12.38
N ARG A 150 1.06 -20.86 12.32
CA ARG A 150 0.06 -21.88 12.69
C ARG A 150 -1.16 -21.70 11.79
N PRO A 151 -2.05 -22.69 11.62
CA PRO A 151 -3.22 -22.54 10.76
C PRO A 151 -4.02 -21.27 11.05
N LEU A 152 -4.13 -20.39 10.05
CA LEU A 152 -4.97 -19.20 10.14
C LEU A 152 -6.42 -19.59 9.92
N ARG A 153 -7.28 -19.35 10.90
CA ARG A 153 -8.69 -19.80 10.92
C ARG A 153 -9.67 -18.75 10.43
N ALA A 154 -9.39 -17.46 10.74
CA ALA A 154 -10.26 -16.37 10.35
C ALA A 154 -9.49 -15.05 10.24
N ILE A 155 -9.99 -14.19 9.37
CA ILE A 155 -9.54 -12.81 9.22
C ILE A 155 -10.76 -11.92 9.44
N PHE A 156 -10.64 -10.96 10.35
CA PHE A 156 -11.65 -9.94 10.57
C PHE A 156 -11.02 -8.57 10.31
N ALA A 157 -11.63 -7.80 9.42
CA ALA A 157 -11.22 -6.43 9.14
C ALA A 157 -12.43 -5.51 9.25
N LYS A 158 -12.30 -4.46 10.04
CA LYS A 158 -13.33 -3.43 10.19
C LYS A 158 -12.71 -2.07 9.95
N TYR A 159 -13.23 -1.36 8.95
CA TYR A 159 -12.88 0.02 8.65
C TYR A 159 -14.07 0.91 8.92
N ASN A 160 -14.00 1.79 9.95
CA ASN A 160 -15.14 2.51 10.49
C ASN A 160 -16.28 1.54 10.85
N ASN A 161 -17.45 1.74 10.22
CA ASN A 161 -18.63 0.89 10.41
C ASN A 161 -18.79 -0.19 9.33
N LYS A 162 -17.83 -0.31 8.40
CA LYS A 162 -17.81 -1.34 7.34
C LYS A 162 -16.97 -2.54 7.78
N LYS A 163 -17.44 -3.73 7.45
CA LYS A 163 -16.72 -5.01 7.66
C LYS A 163 -16.24 -5.55 6.34
#